data_505109437830abff8a33d223c708661e
#
_entry.id   505109437830abff8a33d223c708661e
#
_cell.length_a   1.000
_cell.length_b   1.000
_cell.length_c   1.000
_cell.angle_alpha   90.00
_cell.angle_beta   90.00
_cell.angle_gamma   90.00
#
_symmetry.space_group_name_H-M   'P 1'
#
loop_
_entity.id
_entity.type
_entity.pdbx_description
1 polymer ?
#
loop_
_entity_poly.entity_id
_entity_poly.type
_entity_poly.pdbx_seq_one_letter_code
_entity_poly.pdbx_strand_id
1 'polypeptide(L)'
;MSNKYISEQSNQFKNKIIIVTGSTQGSGAETAKLLASRGAKGITICGRNSDKGNKVKSEIESMGTECIYIQADLEKLADCKKIISETDKKFNTVDSFINVAAFTERGTVLSTTEENYDKNFNVNVKAPLFMMQDVIKIMIRDKKKGTIAHILSMAGYSGMPFLTAYSSSKAALAVMIKNVANSVSGHQIRVNGV
;
A
#
# COMPACT_ATOMS: atom_id res chain seq x y z
N MET A 1 3.56 1.18 31.72
CA MET A 1 3.79 2.48 31.05
C MET A 1 2.71 2.63 29.99
N SER A 2 1.68 3.44 30.25
CA SER A 2 0.63 3.71 29.26
C SER A 2 1.25 4.48 28.09
N ASN A 3 1.09 3.95 26.91
CA ASN A 3 1.70 4.46 25.70
C ASN A 3 1.04 5.80 25.35
N LYS A 4 1.65 6.91 25.79
CA LYS A 4 1.17 8.30 25.61
C LYS A 4 0.97 8.69 24.13
N TYR A 5 1.47 7.87 23.19
CA TYR A 5 1.30 8.05 21.75
C TYR A 5 -0.03 7.50 21.19
N ILE A 6 -0.80 6.74 22.00
CA ILE A 6 -2.09 6.16 21.58
C ILE A 6 -3.27 6.98 22.08
N SER A 7 -3.08 7.91 23.02
CA SER A 7 -4.18 8.56 23.76
C SER A 7 -4.68 9.89 23.18
N GLU A 8 -4.07 10.44 22.17
CA GLU A 8 -4.65 11.54 21.41
C GLU A 8 -5.35 10.97 20.19
N GLN A 9 -6.68 10.97 20.19
CA GLN A 9 -7.49 10.89 18.96
C GLN A 9 -7.13 12.11 18.11
N SER A 10 -5.94 12.05 17.51
CA SER A 10 -5.51 13.11 16.62
C SER A 10 -6.37 13.00 15.37
N ASN A 11 -7.19 13.97 15.09
CA ASN A 11 -7.91 14.13 13.83
C ASN A 11 -6.95 14.30 12.63
N GLN A 12 -5.78 13.65 12.69
CA GLN A 12 -4.69 13.79 11.74
C GLN A 12 -5.12 13.40 10.32
N PHE A 13 -6.00 12.40 10.21
CA PHE A 13 -6.52 11.91 8.92
C PHE A 13 -7.99 12.29 8.69
N LYS A 14 -8.49 13.30 9.41
CA LYS A 14 -9.88 13.76 9.25
C LYS A 14 -10.19 14.10 7.80
N ASN A 15 -11.31 13.57 7.32
CA ASN A 15 -11.79 13.71 5.94
C ASN A 15 -10.90 13.08 4.86
N LYS A 16 -9.93 12.21 5.23
CA LYS A 16 -9.05 11.55 4.27
C LYS A 16 -9.62 10.22 3.80
N ILE A 17 -9.47 9.96 2.50
CA ILE A 17 -9.73 8.67 1.86
C ILE A 17 -8.39 8.00 1.59
N ILE A 18 -8.21 6.79 2.11
CA ILE A 18 -6.90 6.13 2.16
C ILE A 18 -7.01 4.71 1.63
N ILE A 19 -6.10 4.32 0.76
CA ILE A 19 -5.94 2.93 0.31
C ILE A 19 -4.74 2.32 1.05
N VAL A 20 -4.93 1.13 1.63
CA VAL A 20 -3.84 0.35 2.25
C VAL A 20 -3.79 -1.03 1.62
N THR A 21 -2.68 -1.39 0.98
CA THR A 21 -2.50 -2.75 0.43
C THR A 21 -1.92 -3.72 1.45
N GLY A 22 -2.14 -5.03 1.26
CA GLY A 22 -1.66 -6.04 2.21
C GLY A 22 -2.27 -5.91 3.60
N SER A 23 -3.50 -5.42 3.67
CA SER A 23 -4.14 -4.93 4.88
C SER A 23 -5.13 -5.92 5.52
N THR A 24 -5.07 -7.20 5.15
CA THR A 24 -5.91 -8.23 5.77
C THR A 24 -5.24 -8.90 6.98
N GLN A 25 -3.98 -8.58 7.26
CA GLN A 25 -3.21 -9.09 8.40
C GLN A 25 -1.94 -8.27 8.65
N GLY A 26 -1.27 -8.51 9.78
CA GLY A 26 0.06 -7.95 10.11
C GLY A 26 0.10 -6.43 10.09
N SER A 27 1.24 -5.87 9.70
CA SER A 27 1.48 -4.41 9.71
C SER A 27 0.48 -3.63 8.84
N GLY A 28 0.02 -4.19 7.72
CA GLY A 28 -0.98 -3.53 6.88
C GLY A 28 -2.35 -3.39 7.56
N ALA A 29 -2.80 -4.42 8.28
CA ALA A 29 -4.05 -4.36 9.05
C ALA A 29 -3.92 -3.35 10.20
N GLU A 30 -2.81 -3.39 10.94
CA GLU A 30 -2.57 -2.44 12.04
C GLU A 30 -2.44 -0.99 11.53
N THR A 31 -1.81 -0.78 10.37
CA THR A 31 -1.76 0.53 9.71
C THR A 31 -3.17 1.02 9.40
N ALA A 32 -4.02 0.19 8.79
CA ALA A 32 -5.39 0.57 8.44
C ALA A 32 -6.21 0.92 9.69
N LYS A 33 -6.11 0.13 10.76
CA LYS A 33 -6.77 0.39 12.04
C LYS A 33 -6.26 1.68 12.71
N LEU A 34 -4.96 1.93 12.68
CA LEU A 34 -4.38 3.17 13.21
C LEU A 34 -4.88 4.41 12.45
N LEU A 35 -5.01 4.34 11.13
CA LEU A 35 -5.56 5.42 10.32
C LEU A 35 -7.04 5.68 10.67
N ALA A 36 -7.82 4.62 10.88
CA ALA A 36 -9.20 4.72 11.33
C ALA A 36 -9.30 5.40 12.70
N SER A 37 -8.51 4.94 13.69
CA SER A 37 -8.49 5.52 15.04
C SER A 37 -8.04 6.99 15.07
N ARG A 38 -7.39 7.46 14.00
CA ARG A 38 -6.96 8.85 13.79
C ARG A 38 -7.88 9.65 12.87
N GLY A 39 -9.11 9.18 12.68
CA GLY A 39 -10.20 9.94 12.06
C GLY A 39 -10.25 9.88 10.55
N ALA A 40 -9.65 8.88 9.90
CA ALA A 40 -9.84 8.69 8.45
C ALA A 40 -11.34 8.59 8.12
N LYS A 41 -11.77 9.27 7.05
CA LYS A 41 -13.16 9.24 6.61
C LYS A 41 -13.51 7.91 5.94
N GLY A 42 -12.61 7.39 5.11
CA GLY A 42 -12.82 6.15 4.42
C GLY A 42 -11.50 5.43 4.14
N ILE A 43 -11.53 4.11 4.27
CA ILE A 43 -10.36 3.25 4.05
C ILE A 43 -10.73 2.12 3.09
N THR A 44 -9.90 1.93 2.07
CA THR A 44 -9.93 0.73 1.23
C THR A 44 -8.83 -0.20 1.69
N ILE A 45 -9.22 -1.42 2.04
CA ILE A 45 -8.30 -2.51 2.37
C ILE A 45 -8.37 -3.62 1.32
N CYS A 46 -7.28 -4.34 1.10
CA CYS A 46 -7.26 -5.43 0.13
C CYS A 46 -6.32 -6.57 0.53
N GLY A 47 -6.63 -7.74 0.01
CA GLY A 47 -5.85 -8.95 0.17
C GLY A 47 -6.59 -10.17 -0.33
N ARG A 48 -5.93 -11.33 -0.35
CA ARG A 48 -6.45 -12.56 -0.97
C ARG A 48 -7.48 -13.30 -0.11
N ASN A 49 -7.38 -13.19 1.20
CA ASN A 49 -8.22 -13.93 2.15
C ASN A 49 -9.45 -13.11 2.56
N SER A 50 -10.64 -13.56 2.15
CA SER A 50 -11.91 -12.86 2.40
C SER A 50 -12.27 -12.78 3.88
N ASP A 51 -12.05 -13.85 4.65
CA ASP A 51 -12.45 -13.90 6.05
C ASP A 51 -11.63 -12.90 6.88
N LYS A 52 -10.29 -12.91 6.66
CA LYS A 52 -9.40 -11.93 7.29
C LYS A 52 -9.73 -10.50 6.86
N GLY A 53 -10.04 -10.29 5.57
CA GLY A 53 -10.40 -8.99 5.04
C GLY A 53 -11.68 -8.45 5.66
N ASN A 54 -12.73 -9.26 5.73
CA ASN A 54 -14.01 -8.90 6.34
C ASN A 54 -13.87 -8.64 7.85
N LYS A 55 -13.02 -9.42 8.56
CA LYS A 55 -12.73 -9.17 9.97
C LYS A 55 -12.10 -7.80 10.18
N VAL A 56 -11.03 -7.46 9.44
CA VAL A 56 -10.37 -6.16 9.56
C VAL A 56 -11.32 -5.02 9.16
N LYS A 57 -12.14 -5.22 8.12
CA LYS A 57 -13.18 -4.25 7.73
C LYS A 57 -14.11 -3.96 8.90
N SER A 58 -14.67 -4.99 9.55
CA SER A 58 -15.58 -4.81 10.70
C SER A 58 -14.90 -4.10 11.87
N GLU A 59 -13.62 -4.40 12.14
CA GLU A 59 -12.84 -3.71 13.17
C GLU A 59 -12.69 -2.20 12.86
N ILE A 60 -12.43 -1.84 11.60
CA ILE A 60 -12.32 -0.43 11.16
C ILE A 60 -13.68 0.28 11.25
N GLU A 61 -14.76 -0.38 10.80
CA GLU A 61 -16.11 0.19 10.83
C GLU A 61 -16.59 0.41 12.27
N SER A 62 -16.21 -0.44 13.22
CA SER A 62 -16.50 -0.26 14.64
C SER A 62 -15.87 0.99 15.25
N MET A 63 -14.84 1.56 14.62
CA MET A 63 -14.19 2.81 15.00
C MET A 63 -14.85 4.05 14.35
N GLY A 64 -15.93 3.87 13.57
CA GLY A 64 -16.64 4.95 12.90
C GLY A 64 -16.06 5.37 11.54
N THR A 65 -15.11 4.63 10.99
CA THR A 65 -14.52 4.87 9.67
C THR A 65 -15.21 4.00 8.61
N GLU A 66 -15.65 4.58 7.50
CA GLU A 66 -16.20 3.82 6.39
C GLU A 66 -15.11 2.95 5.75
N CYS A 67 -15.36 1.66 5.57
CA CYS A 67 -14.36 0.72 5.05
C CYS A 67 -14.91 -0.14 3.92
N ILE A 68 -14.16 -0.27 2.83
CA ILE A 68 -14.40 -1.30 1.82
C ILE A 68 -13.25 -2.31 1.80
N TYR A 69 -13.60 -3.57 1.75
CA TYR A 69 -12.66 -4.65 1.51
C TYR A 69 -12.77 -5.14 0.06
N ILE A 70 -11.65 -5.26 -0.61
CA ILE A 70 -11.57 -5.77 -1.98
C ILE A 70 -10.69 -7.01 -1.99
N GLN A 71 -11.29 -8.15 -2.32
CA GLN A 71 -10.52 -9.36 -2.55
C GLN A 71 -9.71 -9.18 -3.83
N ALA A 72 -8.38 -9.25 -3.69
CA ALA A 72 -7.47 -8.98 -4.79
C ALA A 72 -6.15 -9.75 -4.62
N ASP A 73 -5.60 -10.18 -5.75
CA ASP A 73 -4.25 -10.70 -5.88
C ASP A 73 -3.38 -9.70 -6.63
N LEU A 74 -2.43 -9.10 -5.95
CA LEU A 74 -1.58 -8.04 -6.53
C LEU A 74 -0.63 -8.56 -7.63
N GLU A 75 -0.52 -9.85 -7.82
CA GLU A 75 0.16 -10.43 -8.98
C GLU A 75 -0.61 -10.14 -10.29
N LYS A 76 -1.92 -9.89 -10.18
CA LYS A 76 -2.82 -9.61 -11.30
C LYS A 76 -3.10 -8.13 -11.43
N LEU A 77 -2.66 -7.50 -12.53
CA LEU A 77 -2.91 -6.07 -12.76
C LEU A 77 -4.39 -5.71 -12.82
N ALA A 78 -5.26 -6.62 -13.26
CA ALA A 78 -6.71 -6.40 -13.25
C ALA A 78 -7.23 -6.18 -11.81
N ASP A 79 -6.73 -6.96 -10.84
CA ASP A 79 -7.11 -6.80 -9.44
C ASP A 79 -6.54 -5.50 -8.86
N CYS A 80 -5.32 -5.12 -9.24
CA CYS A 80 -4.72 -3.84 -8.86
C CYS A 80 -5.59 -2.65 -9.32
N LYS A 81 -6.01 -2.67 -10.57
CA LYS A 81 -6.91 -1.65 -11.15
C LYS A 81 -8.27 -1.63 -10.46
N LYS A 82 -8.83 -2.82 -10.16
CA LYS A 82 -10.10 -2.96 -9.44
C LYS A 82 -10.05 -2.27 -8.07
N ILE A 83 -8.96 -2.41 -7.31
CA ILE A 83 -8.81 -1.73 -6.01
C ILE A 83 -8.97 -0.22 -6.17
N ILE A 84 -8.31 0.38 -7.15
CA ILE A 84 -8.34 1.83 -7.36
C ILE A 84 -9.72 2.28 -7.89
N SER A 85 -10.26 1.58 -8.88
CA SER A 85 -11.56 1.94 -9.47
C SER A 85 -12.73 1.81 -8.49
N GLU A 86 -12.76 0.74 -7.67
CA GLU A 86 -13.83 0.60 -6.66
C GLU A 86 -13.68 1.62 -5.53
N THR A 87 -12.45 2.01 -5.18
CA THR A 87 -12.22 3.10 -4.24
C THR A 87 -12.75 4.43 -4.80
N ASP A 88 -12.40 4.76 -6.03
CA ASP A 88 -12.86 5.98 -6.68
C ASP A 88 -14.38 6.00 -6.85
N LYS A 89 -14.98 4.89 -7.26
CA LYS A 89 -16.44 4.74 -7.37
C LYS A 89 -17.15 4.94 -6.03
N LYS A 90 -16.56 4.45 -4.92
CA LYS A 90 -17.17 4.54 -3.59
C LYS A 90 -17.01 5.93 -2.96
N PHE A 91 -15.83 6.52 -3.06
CA PHE A 91 -15.45 7.72 -2.33
C PHE A 91 -15.24 8.95 -3.21
N ASN A 92 -15.24 8.79 -4.54
CA ASN A 92 -15.00 9.82 -5.56
C ASN A 92 -13.62 10.52 -5.45
N THR A 93 -12.68 10.00 -4.67
CA THR A 93 -11.34 10.59 -4.48
C THR A 93 -10.40 9.64 -3.77
N VAL A 94 -9.09 9.95 -3.81
CA VAL A 94 -8.04 9.31 -2.98
C VAL A 94 -7.11 10.40 -2.47
N ASP A 95 -6.91 10.47 -1.14
CA ASP A 95 -5.96 11.40 -0.50
C ASP A 95 -4.60 10.74 -0.21
N SER A 96 -4.60 9.44 0.09
CA SER A 96 -3.36 8.71 0.40
C SER A 96 -3.39 7.27 -0.11
N PHE A 97 -2.23 6.80 -0.57
CA PHE A 97 -1.99 5.41 -0.94
C PHE A 97 -0.82 4.85 -0.13
N ILE A 98 -1.07 3.81 0.65
CA ILE A 98 -0.06 3.16 1.50
C ILE A 98 0.13 1.72 1.03
N ASN A 99 1.26 1.45 0.40
CA ASN A 99 1.60 0.14 -0.10
C ASN A 99 2.43 -0.64 0.93
N VAL A 100 1.74 -1.51 1.69
CA VAL A 100 2.37 -2.40 2.67
C VAL A 100 2.57 -3.80 2.10
N ALA A 101 1.79 -4.17 1.10
CA ALA A 101 1.88 -5.49 0.47
C ALA A 101 3.28 -5.77 -0.07
N ALA A 102 3.76 -6.97 0.18
CA ALA A 102 4.96 -7.50 -0.43
C ALA A 102 4.87 -9.02 -0.52
N PHE A 103 5.56 -9.57 -1.50
CA PHE A 103 5.87 -10.97 -1.59
C PHE A 103 7.36 -11.16 -1.28
N THR A 104 7.67 -12.16 -0.47
CA THR A 104 9.04 -12.56 -0.17
C THR A 104 9.12 -14.07 -0.12
N GLU A 105 10.04 -14.60 -0.87
CA GLU A 105 10.40 -16.02 -0.88
C GLU A 105 11.91 -16.13 -0.96
N ARG A 106 12.47 -17.10 -0.23
CA ARG A 106 13.91 -17.31 -0.21
C ARG A 106 14.39 -18.00 -1.49
N GLY A 107 15.55 -17.57 -1.98
CA GLY A 107 16.23 -18.16 -3.11
C GLY A 107 17.62 -17.55 -3.26
N THR A 108 18.62 -18.39 -3.43
CA THR A 108 19.97 -17.99 -3.81
C THR A 108 20.05 -17.78 -5.32
N VAL A 109 21.17 -17.29 -5.85
CA VAL A 109 21.38 -17.21 -7.29
C VAL A 109 21.25 -18.56 -7.98
N LEU A 110 21.55 -19.66 -7.27
CA LEU A 110 21.48 -21.03 -7.82
C LEU A 110 20.10 -21.68 -7.69
N SER A 111 19.24 -21.20 -6.78
CA SER A 111 17.95 -21.82 -6.48
C SER A 111 16.72 -20.92 -6.75
N THR A 112 16.93 -19.67 -7.14
CA THR A 112 15.81 -18.79 -7.53
C THR A 112 15.22 -19.29 -8.83
N THR A 113 13.94 -19.64 -8.82
CA THR A 113 13.18 -20.04 -10.02
C THR A 113 12.64 -18.81 -10.74
N GLU A 114 12.30 -18.98 -12.03
CA GLU A 114 11.61 -17.94 -12.81
C GLU A 114 10.30 -17.50 -12.13
N GLU A 115 9.50 -18.47 -11.66
CA GLU A 115 8.26 -18.19 -10.94
C GLU A 115 8.49 -17.33 -9.68
N ASN A 116 9.50 -17.67 -8.86
CA ASN A 116 9.87 -16.88 -7.69
C ASN A 116 10.28 -15.46 -8.07
N TYR A 117 11.11 -15.34 -9.11
CA TYR A 117 11.55 -14.04 -9.63
C TYR A 117 10.37 -13.20 -10.11
N ASP A 118 9.54 -13.75 -10.99
CA ASP A 118 8.39 -13.05 -11.57
C ASP A 118 7.40 -12.59 -10.49
N LYS A 119 7.10 -13.45 -9.55
CA LYS A 119 6.19 -13.11 -8.45
C LYS A 119 6.72 -11.99 -7.56
N ASN A 120 8.02 -12.01 -7.22
CA ASN A 120 8.65 -10.90 -6.51
C ASN A 120 8.52 -9.59 -7.30
N PHE A 121 8.81 -9.60 -8.59
CA PHE A 121 8.73 -8.38 -9.40
C PHE A 121 7.29 -7.97 -9.72
N ASN A 122 6.38 -8.91 -9.96
CA ASN A 122 4.98 -8.60 -10.18
C ASN A 122 4.34 -7.92 -8.96
N VAL A 123 4.53 -8.48 -7.76
CA VAL A 123 3.91 -7.96 -6.52
C VAL A 123 4.65 -6.74 -5.98
N ASN A 124 6.00 -6.75 -5.97
CA ASN A 124 6.78 -5.73 -5.27
C ASN A 124 7.14 -4.52 -6.16
N VAL A 125 7.05 -4.64 -7.49
CA VAL A 125 7.49 -3.59 -8.43
C VAL A 125 6.37 -3.21 -9.39
N LYS A 126 5.86 -4.16 -10.17
CA LYS A 126 4.86 -3.91 -11.22
C LYS A 126 3.53 -3.43 -10.64
N ALA A 127 2.98 -4.14 -9.65
CA ALA A 127 1.72 -3.75 -9.01
C ALA A 127 1.80 -2.34 -8.40
N PRO A 128 2.79 -1.99 -7.55
CA PRO A 128 2.93 -0.64 -7.02
C PRO A 128 3.02 0.45 -8.09
N LEU A 129 3.74 0.20 -9.19
CA LEU A 129 3.87 1.18 -10.27
C LEU A 129 2.51 1.54 -10.87
N PHE A 130 1.74 0.54 -11.28
CA PHE A 130 0.46 0.78 -11.94
C PHE A 130 -0.61 1.28 -10.97
N MET A 131 -0.58 0.85 -9.71
CA MET A 131 -1.45 1.41 -8.68
C MET A 131 -1.12 2.88 -8.39
N MET A 132 0.17 3.24 -8.27
CA MET A 132 0.58 4.66 -8.15
C MET A 132 0.10 5.47 -9.34
N GLN A 133 0.27 4.95 -10.56
CA GLN A 133 -0.15 5.65 -11.78
C GLN A 133 -1.64 6.02 -11.74
N ASP A 134 -2.51 5.07 -11.36
CA ASP A 134 -3.95 5.30 -11.33
C ASP A 134 -4.36 6.19 -10.14
N VAL A 135 -3.75 6.03 -8.96
CA VAL A 135 -3.96 6.90 -7.81
C VAL A 135 -3.53 8.35 -8.12
N ILE A 136 -2.38 8.53 -8.75
CA ILE A 136 -1.87 9.86 -9.14
C ILE A 136 -2.82 10.56 -10.12
N LYS A 137 -3.39 9.83 -11.09
CA LYS A 137 -4.40 10.39 -12.01
C LYS A 137 -5.62 10.93 -11.25
N ILE A 138 -6.10 10.19 -10.24
CA ILE A 138 -7.21 10.63 -9.38
C ILE A 138 -6.80 11.88 -8.58
N MET A 139 -5.63 11.86 -7.94
CA MET A 139 -5.13 12.99 -7.17
C MET A 139 -4.99 14.27 -8.03
N ILE A 140 -4.49 14.15 -9.25
CA ILE A 140 -4.38 15.28 -10.20
C ILE A 140 -5.76 15.77 -10.62
N ARG A 141 -6.68 14.87 -11.01
CA ARG A 141 -8.06 15.21 -11.37
C ARG A 141 -8.73 16.05 -10.28
N ASP A 142 -8.54 15.63 -9.02
CA ASP A 142 -9.19 16.24 -7.85
C ASP A 142 -8.37 17.38 -7.23
N LYS A 143 -7.25 17.76 -7.84
CA LYS A 143 -6.32 18.79 -7.33
C LYS A 143 -5.87 18.53 -5.89
N LYS A 144 -5.65 17.26 -5.53
CA LYS A 144 -5.23 16.85 -4.19
C LYS A 144 -3.72 16.99 -4.01
N LYS A 145 -3.32 17.50 -2.84
CA LYS A 145 -1.94 17.40 -2.33
C LYS A 145 -1.76 16.02 -1.70
N GLY A 146 -1.65 15.01 -2.55
CA GLY A 146 -1.70 13.60 -2.15
C GLY A 146 -0.44 13.11 -1.45
N THR A 147 -0.55 11.95 -0.82
CA THR A 147 0.58 11.27 -0.18
C THR A 147 0.60 9.80 -0.58
N ILE A 148 1.75 9.33 -1.01
CA ILE A 148 2.01 7.93 -1.33
C ILE A 148 3.17 7.44 -0.48
N ALA A 149 3.00 6.31 0.21
CA ALA A 149 4.02 5.69 1.03
C ALA A 149 4.19 4.20 0.68
N HIS A 150 5.42 3.75 0.63
CA HIS A 150 5.76 2.35 0.36
C HIS A 150 6.64 1.79 1.46
N ILE A 151 6.36 0.54 1.89
CA ILE A 151 7.26 -0.17 2.79
C ILE A 151 8.41 -0.77 1.96
N LEU A 152 9.61 -0.26 2.20
CA LEU A 152 10.85 -0.76 1.63
C LEU A 152 11.43 -1.92 2.45
N SER A 153 12.70 -2.15 2.32
CA SER A 153 13.43 -3.15 3.11
C SER A 153 14.92 -2.81 3.09
N MET A 154 15.59 -3.03 4.22
CA MET A 154 17.05 -3.00 4.29
C MET A 154 17.70 -3.98 3.31
N ALA A 155 17.02 -5.09 3.00
CA ALA A 155 17.48 -6.04 2.01
C ALA A 155 17.64 -5.44 0.59
N GLY A 156 16.94 -4.35 0.28
CA GLY A 156 17.11 -3.64 -1.00
C GLY A 156 18.38 -2.77 -1.07
N TYR A 157 19.07 -2.58 0.03
CA TYR A 157 20.31 -1.78 0.13
C TYR A 157 21.54 -2.61 0.44
N SER A 158 21.34 -3.85 0.90
CA SER A 158 22.42 -4.77 1.27
C SER A 158 22.27 -6.11 0.53
N GLY A 159 23.37 -6.75 0.18
CA GLY A 159 23.37 -8.10 -0.40
C GLY A 159 22.93 -9.14 0.63
N MET A 160 21.87 -9.88 0.31
CA MET A 160 21.36 -10.98 1.12
C MET A 160 21.43 -12.27 0.27
N PRO A 161 22.34 -13.23 0.57
CA PRO A 161 22.63 -14.36 -0.31
C PRO A 161 21.44 -15.30 -0.57
N PHE A 162 20.42 -15.25 0.27
CA PHE A 162 19.20 -16.08 0.16
C PHE A 162 17.93 -15.30 -0.17
N LEU A 163 18.05 -14.03 -0.63
CA LEU A 163 16.93 -13.17 -0.98
C LEU A 163 17.15 -12.51 -2.35
N THR A 164 17.72 -13.20 -3.31
CA THR A 164 18.16 -12.62 -4.60
C THR A 164 17.03 -11.84 -5.29
N ALA A 165 15.91 -12.46 -5.57
CA ALA A 165 14.80 -11.81 -6.26
C ALA A 165 14.12 -10.73 -5.38
N TYR A 166 13.90 -11.03 -4.09
CA TYR A 166 13.26 -10.09 -3.17
C TYR A 166 14.08 -8.80 -2.99
N SER A 167 15.37 -8.93 -2.67
CA SER A 167 16.27 -7.77 -2.49
C SER A 167 16.31 -6.90 -3.74
N SER A 168 16.47 -7.53 -4.92
CA SER A 168 16.45 -6.83 -6.21
C SER A 168 15.13 -6.11 -6.46
N SER A 169 14.00 -6.72 -6.14
CA SER A 169 12.68 -6.09 -6.29
C SER A 169 12.50 -4.87 -5.36
N LYS A 170 13.00 -4.95 -4.12
CA LYS A 170 12.94 -3.83 -3.17
C LYS A 170 13.89 -2.69 -3.54
N ALA A 171 15.05 -2.98 -4.09
CA ALA A 171 15.95 -1.98 -4.66
C ALA A 171 15.31 -1.27 -5.87
N ALA A 172 14.68 -2.03 -6.78
CA ALA A 172 13.95 -1.46 -7.91
C ALA A 172 12.81 -0.54 -7.46
N LEU A 173 12.03 -0.94 -6.45
CA LEU A 173 10.97 -0.12 -5.87
C LEU A 173 11.55 1.18 -5.27
N ALA A 174 12.68 1.12 -4.57
CA ALA A 174 13.30 2.30 -3.96
C ALA A 174 13.70 3.36 -5.00
N VAL A 175 14.25 2.94 -6.14
CA VAL A 175 14.57 3.85 -7.25
C VAL A 175 13.31 4.37 -7.92
N MET A 176 12.33 3.51 -8.15
CA MET A 176 11.04 3.88 -8.75
C MET A 176 10.34 4.98 -7.95
N ILE A 177 10.31 4.89 -6.63
CA ILE A 177 9.73 5.90 -5.74
C ILE A 177 10.36 7.27 -5.99
N LYS A 178 11.68 7.35 -6.10
CA LYS A 178 12.40 8.61 -6.38
C LYS A 178 12.01 9.19 -7.74
N ASN A 179 11.94 8.35 -8.76
CA ASN A 179 11.55 8.77 -10.11
C ASN A 179 10.11 9.29 -10.14
N VAL A 180 9.18 8.58 -9.49
CA VAL A 180 7.78 9.01 -9.41
C VAL A 180 7.67 10.31 -8.61
N ALA A 181 8.34 10.43 -7.45
CA ALA A 181 8.32 11.65 -6.65
C ALA A 181 8.76 12.87 -7.46
N ASN A 182 9.84 12.74 -8.23
CA ASN A 182 10.33 13.82 -9.10
C ASN A 182 9.33 14.18 -10.19
N SER A 183 8.70 13.18 -10.83
CA SER A 183 7.77 13.41 -11.94
C SER A 183 6.46 14.08 -11.53
N VAL A 184 6.03 13.94 -10.27
CA VAL A 184 4.75 14.49 -9.76
C VAL A 184 4.94 15.68 -8.82
N SER A 185 6.15 16.16 -8.62
CA SER A 185 6.46 17.26 -7.69
C SER A 185 5.66 18.53 -7.97
N GLY A 186 5.47 18.87 -9.26
CA GLY A 186 4.64 20.01 -9.69
C GLY A 186 3.17 19.92 -9.29
N HIS A 187 2.67 18.73 -8.99
CA HIS A 187 1.31 18.50 -8.50
C HIS A 187 1.18 18.50 -6.98
N GLN A 188 2.27 18.79 -6.26
CA GLN A 188 2.32 18.72 -4.79
C GLN A 188 1.95 17.35 -4.21
N ILE A 189 2.18 16.27 -4.97
CA ILE A 189 2.01 14.89 -4.52
C ILE A 189 3.36 14.42 -3.98
N ARG A 190 3.36 13.91 -2.76
CA ARG A 190 4.56 13.39 -2.09
C ARG A 190 4.60 11.87 -2.21
N VAL A 191 5.73 11.33 -2.63
CA VAL A 191 5.95 9.88 -2.74
C VAL A 191 7.19 9.50 -1.96
N ASN A 192 7.06 8.63 -0.97
CA ASN A 192 8.14 8.24 -0.07
C ASN A 192 8.18 6.72 0.15
N GLY A 193 9.37 6.25 0.55
CA GLY A 193 9.59 4.89 1.05
C GLY A 193 10.07 4.93 2.51
N VAL A 194 9.65 3.94 3.27
CA VAL A 194 9.98 3.75 4.69
C VAL A 194 10.61 2.38 4.88
#